data_567864a6b1601f1057e8b851d877c9ff
#
_entry.id   567864a6b1601f1057e8b851d877c9ff
#
_cell.length_a   1.000
_cell.length_b   1.000
_cell.length_c   1.000
_cell.angle_alpha   90.00
_cell.angle_beta   90.00
_cell.angle_gamma   90.00
#
_symmetry.space_group_name_H-M   'P 1'
#
loop_
_entity.id
_entity.type
_entity.pdbx_description
1 polymer ?
#
loop_
_entity_poly.entity_id
_entity_poly.type
_entity_poly.pdbx_seq_one_letter_code
_entity_poly.pdbx_strand_id
1 'polypeptide(L)'
;MITLKEIAQMAGVSRGTVDRVLNHRGGVSEETARKVQTIVDSVGYVPNSIGRTLAISRKNIRLGYLIFQGTTANPFFTEVLRGVEEKENELKSFGVTVLKASSSIEDETGAGQIEKIDRMVAEGVQGLAITPFGHPAVAKRLKELSAAGIPVVTVNSDLEDSDRLCYVGSDYKKAGEVAGGLMGLFHPQGGKVGIISGSPMVTCHVEREKGFQEILQKRYPGLTIEAVAANQDDDFISFDVTRQMLAAHPEITGLYIVAGGVYGACRAVCAAGRQDSVAVISHDKAESTLQMLKDGILNATIGQEAERQGSEPLQILYDYLSSGTLPAQDVVHTCLDICIRETIA
;
A
#
# COMPACT_ATOMS: atom_id res chain seq x y z
N MET A 1 1.55 -33.75 -25.55
CA MET A 1 1.37 -32.31 -25.29
C MET A 1 1.90 -31.57 -26.52
N ILE A 2 1.07 -30.78 -27.20
CA ILE A 2 1.43 -30.09 -28.44
C ILE A 2 2.45 -28.98 -28.11
N THR A 3 3.47 -28.83 -28.96
CA THR A 3 4.57 -27.88 -28.81
C THR A 3 4.41 -26.67 -29.72
N LEU A 4 5.05 -25.56 -29.40
CA LEU A 4 5.11 -24.37 -30.28
C LEU A 4 5.64 -24.69 -31.68
N LYS A 5 6.50 -25.71 -31.84
CA LYS A 5 7.04 -26.15 -33.11
C LYS A 5 5.96 -26.82 -33.96
N GLU A 6 5.11 -27.63 -33.35
CA GLU A 6 4.00 -28.29 -34.04
C GLU A 6 2.92 -27.29 -34.46
N ILE A 7 2.59 -26.31 -33.58
CA ILE A 7 1.67 -25.20 -33.95
C ILE A 7 2.23 -24.39 -35.13
N ALA A 8 3.53 -24.08 -35.11
CA ALA A 8 4.19 -23.37 -36.19
C ALA A 8 4.11 -24.15 -37.51
N GLN A 9 4.30 -25.48 -37.48
CA GLN A 9 4.11 -26.37 -38.62
C GLN A 9 2.66 -26.35 -39.13
N MET A 10 1.67 -26.48 -38.25
CA MET A 10 0.25 -26.44 -38.60
C MET A 10 -0.19 -25.11 -39.20
N ALA A 11 0.36 -24.00 -38.68
CA ALA A 11 0.09 -22.65 -39.17
C ALA A 11 0.89 -22.28 -40.45
N GLY A 12 1.93 -23.03 -40.79
CA GLY A 12 2.82 -22.72 -41.93
C GLY A 12 3.68 -21.47 -41.66
N VAL A 13 4.05 -21.21 -40.42
CA VAL A 13 4.82 -20.02 -39.99
C VAL A 13 6.05 -20.41 -39.14
N SER A 14 6.91 -19.44 -38.88
CA SER A 14 8.05 -19.69 -37.96
C SER A 14 7.59 -19.82 -36.49
N ARG A 15 8.37 -20.56 -35.69
CA ARG A 15 8.16 -20.63 -34.24
C ARG A 15 8.14 -19.22 -33.62
N GLY A 16 9.00 -18.30 -34.11
CA GLY A 16 9.03 -16.91 -33.64
C GLY A 16 7.75 -16.14 -33.96
N THR A 17 7.08 -16.48 -35.08
CA THR A 17 5.77 -15.89 -35.44
C THR A 17 4.68 -16.34 -34.47
N VAL A 18 4.64 -17.65 -34.14
CA VAL A 18 3.71 -18.19 -33.12
C VAL A 18 3.94 -17.55 -31.77
N ASP A 19 5.21 -17.43 -31.33
CA ASP A 19 5.57 -16.77 -30.06
C ASP A 19 5.11 -15.30 -30.02
N ARG A 20 5.26 -14.55 -31.12
CA ARG A 20 4.78 -13.16 -31.22
C ARG A 20 3.26 -13.05 -31.10
N VAL A 21 2.52 -13.95 -31.76
CA VAL A 21 1.06 -13.97 -31.68
C VAL A 21 0.58 -14.28 -30.28
N LEU A 22 1.11 -15.33 -29.64
CA LEU A 22 0.74 -15.74 -28.27
C LEU A 22 1.09 -14.73 -27.20
N ASN A 23 2.10 -13.91 -27.46
CA ASN A 23 2.55 -12.87 -26.52
C ASN A 23 2.12 -11.44 -26.97
N HIS A 24 1.18 -11.32 -27.91
CA HIS A 24 0.66 -10.06 -28.45
C HIS A 24 1.74 -9.05 -28.88
N ARG A 25 2.89 -9.55 -29.36
CA ARG A 25 3.99 -8.73 -29.85
C ARG A 25 3.75 -8.35 -31.30
N GLY A 26 3.91 -7.09 -31.66
CA GLY A 26 3.71 -6.59 -33.02
C GLY A 26 4.62 -7.24 -34.08
N GLY A 27 4.37 -6.92 -35.34
CA GLY A 27 5.16 -7.42 -36.48
C GLY A 27 4.64 -8.72 -37.11
N VAL A 28 3.38 -9.07 -36.84
CA VAL A 28 2.64 -10.17 -37.49
C VAL A 28 1.38 -9.58 -38.11
N SER A 29 1.05 -10.00 -39.37
CA SER A 29 -0.20 -9.57 -40.01
C SER A 29 -1.42 -10.12 -39.27
N GLU A 30 -2.54 -9.37 -39.29
CA GLU A 30 -3.78 -9.80 -38.66
C GLU A 30 -4.29 -11.15 -39.13
N GLU A 31 -4.13 -11.43 -40.40
CA GLU A 31 -4.52 -12.73 -41.02
C GLU A 31 -3.70 -13.87 -40.44
N THR A 32 -2.39 -13.69 -40.32
CA THR A 32 -1.48 -14.68 -39.70
C THR A 32 -1.77 -14.85 -38.22
N ALA A 33 -2.04 -13.76 -37.53
CA ALA A 33 -2.38 -13.79 -36.10
C ALA A 33 -3.68 -14.58 -35.87
N ARG A 34 -4.74 -14.31 -36.62
CA ARG A 34 -6.00 -15.07 -36.56
C ARG A 34 -5.81 -16.55 -36.88
N LYS A 35 -5.04 -16.89 -37.91
CA LYS A 35 -4.75 -18.29 -38.27
C LYS A 35 -4.06 -19.04 -37.14
N VAL A 36 -3.05 -18.44 -36.53
CA VAL A 36 -2.32 -19.03 -35.40
C VAL A 36 -3.24 -19.20 -34.22
N GLN A 37 -4.04 -18.17 -33.87
CA GLN A 37 -4.96 -18.22 -32.73
C GLN A 37 -6.01 -19.32 -32.89
N THR A 38 -6.60 -19.46 -34.07
CA THR A 38 -7.58 -20.54 -34.38
C THR A 38 -6.97 -21.93 -34.17
N ILE A 39 -5.70 -22.12 -34.54
CA ILE A 39 -5.02 -23.40 -34.34
C ILE A 39 -4.77 -23.63 -32.84
N VAL A 40 -4.27 -22.61 -32.14
CA VAL A 40 -4.02 -22.66 -30.68
C VAL A 40 -5.28 -23.09 -29.94
N ASP A 41 -6.41 -22.45 -30.26
CA ASP A 41 -7.71 -22.71 -29.62
C ASP A 41 -8.22 -24.13 -29.97
N SER A 42 -8.06 -24.56 -31.22
CA SER A 42 -8.52 -25.89 -31.69
C SER A 42 -7.77 -27.05 -31.06
N VAL A 43 -6.49 -26.86 -30.75
CA VAL A 43 -5.64 -27.90 -30.13
C VAL A 43 -5.56 -27.83 -28.63
N GLY A 44 -6.26 -26.86 -28.01
CA GLY A 44 -6.25 -26.64 -26.55
C GLY A 44 -4.84 -26.38 -26.01
N TYR A 45 -4.01 -25.66 -26.79
CA TYR A 45 -2.64 -25.40 -26.38
C TYR A 45 -2.59 -24.44 -25.19
N VAL A 46 -2.08 -24.93 -24.05
CA VAL A 46 -1.74 -24.09 -22.92
C VAL A 46 -0.23 -23.84 -22.97
N PRO A 47 0.22 -22.57 -23.00
CA PRO A 47 1.65 -22.24 -22.98
C PRO A 47 2.35 -22.98 -21.84
N ASN A 48 3.44 -23.69 -22.16
CA ASN A 48 4.18 -24.43 -21.15
C ASN A 48 4.84 -23.45 -20.16
N SER A 49 4.19 -23.24 -19.04
CA SER A 49 4.68 -22.39 -17.95
C SER A 49 6.10 -22.80 -17.49
N ILE A 50 6.41 -24.08 -17.48
CA ILE A 50 7.72 -24.63 -17.08
C ILE A 50 8.85 -24.17 -18.02
N GLY A 51 8.63 -24.22 -19.35
CA GLY A 51 9.63 -23.75 -20.32
C GLY A 51 9.83 -22.22 -20.28
N ARG A 52 8.77 -21.49 -19.98
CA ARG A 52 8.79 -20.03 -19.77
C ARG A 52 9.49 -19.70 -18.44
N THR A 53 9.18 -20.43 -17.37
CA THR A 53 9.83 -20.34 -16.05
C THR A 53 11.34 -20.59 -16.15
N LEU A 54 11.79 -21.62 -16.90
CA LEU A 54 13.20 -21.90 -17.12
C LEU A 54 13.95 -20.84 -17.95
N ALA A 55 13.28 -20.16 -18.86
CA ALA A 55 13.86 -19.05 -19.62
C ALA A 55 13.92 -17.76 -18.80
N ILE A 56 12.96 -17.55 -17.90
CA ILE A 56 12.87 -16.39 -16.98
C ILE A 56 13.84 -16.58 -15.79
N SER A 57 13.93 -17.77 -15.20
CA SER A 57 14.84 -18.06 -14.09
C SER A 57 16.32 -17.83 -14.42
N ARG A 58 16.67 -17.69 -15.68
CA ARG A 58 18.02 -17.27 -16.13
C ARG A 58 18.26 -15.77 -16.08
N LYS A 59 17.24 -14.94 -15.81
CA LYS A 59 17.36 -13.46 -15.89
C LYS A 59 17.85 -12.81 -14.59
N ASN A 60 17.97 -13.52 -13.46
CA ASN A 60 18.38 -12.97 -12.18
C ASN A 60 17.84 -11.55 -11.96
N ILE A 61 16.51 -11.44 -11.75
CA ILE A 61 15.84 -10.15 -11.52
C ILE A 61 16.09 -9.71 -10.08
N ARG A 62 16.66 -8.52 -9.91
CA ARG A 62 16.85 -7.91 -8.60
C ARG A 62 15.88 -6.73 -8.44
N LEU A 63 14.98 -6.85 -7.47
CA LEU A 63 14.02 -5.81 -7.10
C LEU A 63 14.48 -5.06 -5.85
N GLY A 64 14.19 -3.78 -5.77
CA GLY A 64 14.34 -2.98 -4.56
C GLY A 64 12.99 -2.82 -3.87
N TYR A 65 12.99 -2.85 -2.53
CA TYR A 65 11.84 -2.48 -1.72
C TYR A 65 12.27 -1.52 -0.62
N LEU A 66 11.89 -0.24 -0.73
CA LEU A 66 12.28 0.84 0.17
C LEU A 66 11.04 1.42 0.85
N ILE A 67 10.94 1.26 2.17
CA ILE A 67 9.82 1.74 2.97
C ILE A 67 10.28 2.68 4.09
N PHE A 68 9.33 3.27 4.83
CA PHE A 68 9.66 3.90 6.08
C PHE A 68 9.99 2.85 7.15
N GLN A 69 10.81 3.25 8.11
CA GLN A 69 11.14 2.39 9.23
C GLN A 69 9.91 2.19 10.13
N GLY A 70 9.48 0.95 10.29
CA GLY A 70 8.48 0.59 11.28
C GLY A 70 9.01 0.80 12.69
N THR A 71 8.13 1.27 13.58
CA THR A 71 8.39 1.39 15.02
C THR A 71 7.46 0.46 15.80
N THR A 72 7.72 0.27 17.08
CA THR A 72 6.81 -0.50 17.95
C THR A 72 5.42 0.16 18.03
N ALA A 73 5.37 1.49 17.97
CA ALA A 73 4.13 2.26 18.00
C ALA A 73 3.40 2.30 16.64
N ASN A 74 4.13 2.06 15.54
CA ASN A 74 3.56 1.92 14.19
C ASN A 74 4.12 0.67 13.50
N PRO A 75 3.59 -0.53 13.79
CA PRO A 75 4.05 -1.79 13.22
C PRO A 75 3.55 -2.05 11.79
N PHE A 76 2.77 -1.15 11.20
CA PHE A 76 2.22 -1.29 9.85
C PHE A 76 3.27 -1.74 8.82
N PHE A 77 4.43 -1.10 8.81
CA PHE A 77 5.51 -1.47 7.88
C PHE A 77 6.14 -2.83 8.17
N THR A 78 6.00 -3.36 9.38
CA THR A 78 6.39 -4.75 9.70
C THR A 78 5.46 -5.74 9.00
N GLU A 79 4.16 -5.45 8.94
CA GLU A 79 3.19 -6.28 8.21
C GLU A 79 3.40 -6.17 6.70
N VAL A 80 3.72 -4.98 6.18
CA VAL A 80 4.12 -4.80 4.78
C VAL A 80 5.34 -5.66 4.44
N LEU A 81 6.38 -5.66 5.29
CA LEU A 81 7.57 -6.49 5.08
C LEU A 81 7.28 -7.99 5.10
N ARG A 82 6.30 -8.45 5.88
CA ARG A 82 5.86 -9.85 5.84
C ARG A 82 5.32 -10.20 4.45
N GLY A 83 4.47 -9.36 3.86
CA GLY A 83 4.00 -9.53 2.49
C GLY A 83 5.13 -9.50 1.45
N VAL A 84 6.15 -8.67 1.66
CA VAL A 84 7.38 -8.66 0.83
C VAL A 84 8.11 -10.00 0.91
N GLU A 85 8.31 -10.53 2.12
CA GLU A 85 9.03 -11.80 2.34
C GLU A 85 8.29 -13.00 1.75
N GLU A 86 6.99 -13.04 1.91
CA GLU A 86 6.14 -14.08 1.32
C GLU A 86 6.25 -14.05 -0.21
N LYS A 87 6.12 -12.86 -0.83
CA LYS A 87 6.23 -12.71 -2.29
C LYS A 87 7.65 -12.97 -2.80
N GLU A 88 8.69 -12.57 -2.09
CA GLU A 88 10.07 -12.92 -2.40
C GLU A 88 10.26 -14.43 -2.45
N ASN A 89 9.74 -15.17 -1.45
CA ASN A 89 9.82 -16.63 -1.41
C ASN A 89 9.07 -17.28 -2.60
N GLU A 90 7.90 -16.78 -2.98
CA GLU A 90 7.18 -17.25 -4.17
C GLU A 90 8.00 -17.03 -5.45
N LEU A 91 8.58 -15.84 -5.60
CA LEU A 91 9.31 -15.44 -6.82
C LEU A 91 10.73 -15.98 -6.87
N LYS A 92 11.27 -16.53 -5.77
CA LYS A 92 12.63 -17.07 -5.69
C LYS A 92 12.91 -18.15 -6.72
N SER A 93 11.95 -19.03 -6.97
CA SER A 93 12.05 -20.09 -8.01
C SER A 93 12.15 -19.53 -9.44
N PHE A 94 11.77 -18.28 -9.64
CA PHE A 94 11.87 -17.54 -10.91
C PHE A 94 13.14 -16.69 -11.01
N GLY A 95 14.09 -16.83 -10.06
CA GLY A 95 15.36 -16.11 -10.07
C GLY A 95 15.23 -14.65 -9.60
N VAL A 96 14.20 -14.31 -8.83
CA VAL A 96 14.03 -12.99 -8.23
C VAL A 96 14.70 -12.93 -6.87
N THR A 97 15.35 -11.81 -6.59
CA THR A 97 15.88 -11.43 -5.26
C THR A 97 15.39 -10.03 -4.92
N VAL A 98 15.12 -9.79 -3.64
CA VAL A 98 14.61 -8.48 -3.17
C VAL A 98 15.61 -7.84 -2.21
N LEU A 99 16.10 -6.66 -2.57
CA LEU A 99 16.91 -5.82 -1.71
C LEU A 99 15.98 -4.92 -0.88
N LYS A 100 15.94 -5.14 0.42
CA LYS A 100 15.08 -4.42 1.36
C LYS A 100 15.86 -3.32 2.08
N ALA A 101 15.30 -2.12 2.18
CA ALA A 101 15.81 -1.04 3.00
C ALA A 101 14.68 -0.21 3.60
N SER A 102 15.01 0.55 4.65
CA SER A 102 14.07 1.49 5.27
C SER A 102 14.70 2.87 5.42
N SER A 103 13.89 3.91 5.31
CA SER A 103 14.26 5.31 5.55
C SER A 103 13.57 5.85 6.81
N SER A 104 14.22 6.78 7.52
CA SER A 104 13.58 7.49 8.62
C SER A 104 12.55 8.47 8.09
N ILE A 105 11.43 8.61 8.77
CA ILE A 105 10.41 9.60 8.50
C ILE A 105 10.85 11.01 8.95
N GLU A 106 11.90 11.09 9.76
CA GLU A 106 12.45 12.35 10.29
C GLU A 106 13.34 13.10 9.26
N ASP A 107 13.65 12.48 8.12
CA ASP A 107 14.43 13.11 7.05
C ASP A 107 13.54 14.02 6.19
N GLU A 108 13.25 15.20 6.68
CA GLU A 108 12.40 16.19 6.01
C GLU A 108 12.92 16.63 4.63
N THR A 109 14.19 16.36 4.30
CA THR A 109 14.82 16.75 3.03
C THR A 109 14.70 15.69 1.93
N GLY A 110 14.40 14.45 2.32
CA GLY A 110 14.42 13.29 1.43
C GLY A 110 15.83 12.83 1.01
N ALA A 111 16.89 13.48 1.51
CA ALA A 111 18.27 13.17 1.10
C ALA A 111 18.67 11.74 1.48
N GLY A 112 18.34 11.31 2.69
CA GLY A 112 18.62 9.95 3.14
C GLY A 112 17.86 8.89 2.36
N GLN A 113 16.66 9.20 1.87
CA GLN A 113 15.92 8.31 1.00
C GLN A 113 16.57 8.21 -0.39
N ILE A 114 17.02 9.33 -0.95
CA ILE A 114 17.73 9.39 -2.23
C ILE A 114 19.04 8.59 -2.14
N GLU A 115 19.82 8.74 -1.06
CA GLU A 115 21.05 7.95 -0.85
C GLU A 115 20.77 6.44 -0.89
N LYS A 116 19.68 5.99 -0.29
CA LYS A 116 19.29 4.58 -0.30
C LYS A 116 18.85 4.10 -1.67
N ILE A 117 18.11 4.93 -2.42
CA ILE A 117 17.76 4.67 -3.82
C ILE A 117 19.04 4.48 -4.64
N ASP A 118 20.01 5.40 -4.52
CA ASP A 118 21.26 5.36 -5.27
C ASP A 118 22.10 4.13 -4.93
N ARG A 119 22.15 3.73 -3.67
CA ARG A 119 22.79 2.49 -3.23
C ARG A 119 22.13 1.26 -3.86
N MET A 120 20.78 1.17 -3.85
CA MET A 120 20.05 0.06 -4.47
C MET A 120 20.34 -0.02 -5.98
N VAL A 121 20.38 1.12 -6.66
CA VAL A 121 20.72 1.19 -8.09
C VAL A 121 22.16 0.70 -8.33
N ALA A 122 23.13 1.16 -7.51
CA ALA A 122 24.51 0.73 -7.60
C ALA A 122 24.67 -0.80 -7.33
N GLU A 123 23.78 -1.39 -6.52
CA GLU A 123 23.72 -2.85 -6.28
C GLU A 123 22.98 -3.61 -7.39
N GLY A 124 22.54 -2.92 -8.44
CA GLY A 124 21.95 -3.52 -9.65
C GLY A 124 20.45 -3.83 -9.55
N VAL A 125 19.69 -3.07 -8.77
CA VAL A 125 18.23 -3.13 -8.75
C VAL A 125 17.69 -2.74 -10.12
N GLN A 126 16.76 -3.54 -10.64
CA GLN A 126 16.15 -3.38 -11.98
C GLN A 126 14.72 -2.84 -11.93
N GLY A 127 14.10 -2.83 -10.75
CA GLY A 127 12.79 -2.24 -10.49
C GLY A 127 12.66 -1.92 -9.01
N LEU A 128 11.98 -0.84 -8.68
CA LEU A 128 11.90 -0.30 -7.32
C LEU A 128 10.45 -0.16 -6.87
N ALA A 129 10.10 -0.82 -5.76
CA ALA A 129 8.92 -0.52 -4.97
C ALA A 129 9.33 0.42 -3.83
N ILE A 130 8.61 1.53 -3.63
CA ILE A 130 9.00 2.56 -2.67
C ILE A 130 7.79 3.21 -2.02
N THR A 131 7.84 3.39 -0.68
CA THR A 131 7.02 4.38 0.03
C THR A 131 7.76 5.71 -0.03
N PRO A 132 7.38 6.61 -0.95
CA PRO A 132 8.15 7.81 -1.17
C PRO A 132 7.88 8.87 -0.12
N PHE A 133 8.90 9.62 0.25
CA PHE A 133 8.75 10.83 1.01
C PHE A 133 8.18 11.96 0.12
N GLY A 134 7.24 12.76 0.62
CA GLY A 134 6.53 13.80 -0.12
C GLY A 134 7.41 15.03 -0.48
N HIS A 135 8.58 14.80 -1.05
CA HIS A 135 9.53 15.88 -1.36
C HIS A 135 9.87 15.96 -2.87
N PRO A 136 9.93 17.17 -3.49
CA PRO A 136 10.20 17.33 -4.93
C PRO A 136 11.50 16.67 -5.40
N ALA A 137 12.53 16.65 -4.54
CA ALA A 137 13.80 16.00 -4.89
C ALA A 137 13.64 14.48 -5.05
N VAL A 138 12.81 13.84 -4.23
CA VAL A 138 12.49 12.42 -4.34
C VAL A 138 11.70 12.16 -5.63
N ALA A 139 10.65 12.94 -5.91
CA ALA A 139 9.89 12.83 -7.15
C ALA A 139 10.78 12.93 -8.37
N LYS A 140 11.68 13.93 -8.40
CA LYS A 140 12.68 14.10 -9.47
C LYS A 140 13.57 12.86 -9.62
N ARG A 141 14.07 12.31 -8.50
CA ARG A 141 14.94 11.12 -8.54
C ARG A 141 14.20 9.90 -9.09
N LEU A 142 12.93 9.71 -8.73
CA LEU A 142 12.11 8.62 -9.27
C LEU A 142 11.86 8.77 -10.78
N LYS A 143 11.62 10.00 -11.29
CA LYS A 143 11.57 10.27 -12.73
C LYS A 143 12.85 9.87 -13.45
N GLU A 144 14.01 10.22 -12.87
CA GLU A 144 15.31 9.85 -13.43
C GLU A 144 15.49 8.32 -13.51
N LEU A 145 14.99 7.55 -12.53
CA LEU A 145 14.99 6.09 -12.57
C LEU A 145 14.12 5.57 -13.71
N SER A 146 12.89 6.06 -13.82
CA SER A 146 11.95 5.66 -14.87
C SER A 146 12.51 5.95 -16.26
N ALA A 147 13.14 7.14 -16.46
CA ALA A 147 13.82 7.51 -17.70
C ALA A 147 15.04 6.62 -18.00
N ALA A 148 15.72 6.11 -16.97
CA ALA A 148 16.82 5.16 -17.11
C ALA A 148 16.36 3.71 -17.33
N GLY A 149 15.06 3.45 -17.41
CA GLY A 149 14.48 2.12 -17.66
C GLY A 149 14.34 1.27 -16.39
N ILE A 150 14.41 1.87 -15.20
CA ILE A 150 14.14 1.22 -13.93
C ILE A 150 12.70 1.58 -13.52
N PRO A 151 11.71 0.67 -13.71
CA PRO A 151 10.33 0.93 -13.34
C PRO A 151 10.18 1.14 -11.84
N VAL A 152 9.31 2.08 -11.48
CA VAL A 152 9.01 2.43 -10.10
C VAL A 152 7.54 2.12 -9.81
N VAL A 153 7.27 1.46 -8.69
CA VAL A 153 5.93 1.32 -8.11
C VAL A 153 5.93 2.04 -6.77
N THR A 154 5.06 3.04 -6.63
CA THR A 154 4.87 3.72 -5.34
C THR A 154 3.94 2.91 -4.45
N VAL A 155 4.21 2.89 -3.16
CA VAL A 155 3.51 2.04 -2.18
C VAL A 155 3.12 2.88 -0.98
N ASN A 156 1.94 2.69 -0.44
CA ASN A 156 1.40 3.40 0.71
C ASN A 156 1.25 4.91 0.46
N SER A 157 2.31 5.67 0.33
CA SER A 157 2.28 7.07 -0.12
C SER A 157 2.53 7.15 -1.62
N ASP A 158 1.86 8.09 -2.29
CA ASP A 158 2.03 8.31 -3.72
C ASP A 158 2.74 9.64 -4.02
N LEU A 159 3.43 9.66 -5.15
CA LEU A 159 3.96 10.87 -5.78
C LEU A 159 3.58 10.81 -7.27
N GLU A 160 2.43 11.39 -7.63
CA GLU A 160 1.91 11.39 -9.01
C GLU A 160 2.95 11.92 -10.00
N ASP A 161 3.75 12.90 -9.56
CA ASP A 161 4.79 13.56 -10.37
C ASP A 161 6.12 12.78 -10.42
N SER A 162 6.10 11.45 -10.29
CA SER A 162 7.29 10.58 -10.25
C SER A 162 7.49 9.70 -11.48
N ASP A 163 6.61 9.78 -12.50
CA ASP A 163 6.57 8.89 -13.68
C ASP A 163 6.57 7.39 -13.28
N ARG A 164 5.90 7.08 -12.18
CA ARG A 164 5.74 5.72 -11.69
C ARG A 164 4.94 4.83 -12.65
N LEU A 165 5.25 3.55 -12.64
CA LEU A 165 4.51 2.53 -13.37
C LEU A 165 3.11 2.31 -12.79
N CYS A 166 3.00 2.31 -11.44
CA CYS A 166 1.77 2.06 -10.71
C CYS A 166 1.90 2.57 -9.27
N TYR A 167 0.77 2.92 -8.66
CA TYR A 167 0.63 3.10 -7.22
C TYR A 167 -0.11 1.90 -6.62
N VAL A 168 0.34 1.40 -5.47
CA VAL A 168 -0.34 0.37 -4.68
C VAL A 168 -0.53 0.88 -3.25
N GLY A 169 -1.76 1.08 -2.84
CA GLY A 169 -2.08 1.58 -1.49
C GLY A 169 -3.56 1.87 -1.32
N SER A 170 -3.94 2.40 -0.18
CA SER A 170 -5.34 2.73 0.09
C SER A 170 -5.73 4.07 -0.51
N ASP A 171 -7.03 4.24 -0.77
CA ASP A 171 -7.62 5.56 -0.96
C ASP A 171 -7.77 6.21 0.44
N TYR A 172 -6.78 7.02 0.81
CA TYR A 172 -6.69 7.59 2.15
C TYR A 172 -7.78 8.60 2.44
N LYS A 173 -8.18 9.38 1.43
CA LYS A 173 -9.33 10.28 1.59
C LYS A 173 -10.59 9.48 1.88
N LYS A 174 -10.80 8.39 1.14
CA LYS A 174 -11.93 7.48 1.37
C LYS A 174 -11.86 6.82 2.74
N ALA A 175 -10.67 6.44 3.20
CA ALA A 175 -10.48 5.89 4.54
C ALA A 175 -10.91 6.88 5.63
N GLY A 176 -10.57 8.17 5.47
CA GLY A 176 -11.07 9.24 6.34
C GLY A 176 -12.59 9.41 6.28
N GLU A 177 -13.19 9.36 5.07
CA GLU A 177 -14.65 9.39 4.92
C GLU A 177 -15.32 8.21 5.65
N VAL A 178 -14.73 7.02 5.59
CA VAL A 178 -15.23 5.83 6.30
C VAL A 178 -15.15 6.04 7.81
N ALA A 179 -14.03 6.56 8.33
CA ALA A 179 -13.89 6.89 9.75
C ALA A 179 -14.95 7.89 10.20
N GLY A 180 -15.18 8.95 9.43
CA GLY A 180 -16.23 9.93 9.71
C GLY A 180 -17.66 9.35 9.63
N GLY A 181 -17.88 8.42 8.71
CA GLY A 181 -19.13 7.66 8.63
C GLY A 181 -19.39 6.82 9.89
N LEU A 182 -18.37 6.09 10.36
CA LEU A 182 -18.43 5.32 11.61
C LEU A 182 -18.64 6.23 12.82
N MET A 183 -17.94 7.37 12.89
CA MET A 183 -18.13 8.35 13.96
C MET A 183 -19.59 8.86 13.99
N GLY A 184 -20.18 9.11 12.81
CA GLY A 184 -21.58 9.50 12.70
C GLY A 184 -22.55 8.43 13.18
N LEU A 185 -22.26 7.15 12.95
CA LEU A 185 -23.07 6.03 13.43
C LEU A 185 -23.01 5.90 14.98
N PHE A 186 -21.85 6.15 15.57
CA PHE A 186 -21.68 6.13 17.04
C PHE A 186 -22.31 7.35 17.72
N HIS A 187 -22.52 8.44 16.98
CA HIS A 187 -23.06 9.70 17.51
C HIS A 187 -24.31 10.18 16.73
N PRO A 188 -25.40 9.42 16.76
CA PRO A 188 -26.61 9.78 15.99
C PRO A 188 -27.25 11.10 16.42
N GLN A 189 -26.94 11.59 17.62
CA GLN A 189 -27.43 12.86 18.16
C GLN A 189 -26.41 14.01 17.99
N GLY A 190 -25.28 13.75 17.31
CA GLY A 190 -24.15 14.67 17.23
C GLY A 190 -23.22 14.59 18.47
N GLY A 191 -22.21 15.42 18.49
CA GLY A 191 -21.21 15.43 19.57
C GLY A 191 -19.94 16.20 19.21
N LYS A 192 -18.99 16.18 20.13
CA LYS A 192 -17.67 16.81 19.99
C LYS A 192 -16.61 15.74 19.71
N VAL A 193 -15.77 15.98 18.71
CA VAL A 193 -14.74 15.03 18.27
C VAL A 193 -13.36 15.64 18.40
N GLY A 194 -12.43 14.89 19.01
CA GLY A 194 -11.01 15.16 18.95
C GLY A 194 -10.34 14.39 17.82
N ILE A 195 -9.32 14.96 17.19
CA ILE A 195 -8.48 14.28 16.20
C ILE A 195 -7.06 14.18 16.75
N ILE A 196 -6.51 12.96 16.79
CA ILE A 196 -5.09 12.71 17.01
C ILE A 196 -4.47 12.45 15.65
N SER A 197 -3.83 13.49 15.10
CA SER A 197 -3.23 13.49 13.76
C SER A 197 -1.79 13.00 13.82
N GLY A 198 -1.28 12.56 12.67
CA GLY A 198 0.13 12.24 12.49
C GLY A 198 0.93 13.43 11.94
N SER A 199 2.04 13.13 11.26
CA SER A 199 2.87 14.14 10.61
C SER A 199 2.16 14.74 9.38
N PRO A 200 2.15 16.08 9.23
CA PRO A 200 1.63 16.74 8.03
C PRO A 200 2.48 16.49 6.77
N MET A 201 3.70 15.96 6.93
CA MET A 201 4.58 15.58 5.83
C MET A 201 4.23 14.19 5.25
N VAL A 202 3.30 13.47 5.87
CA VAL A 202 2.86 12.15 5.45
C VAL A 202 1.50 12.26 4.78
N THR A 203 1.48 12.10 3.46
CA THR A 203 0.29 12.31 2.62
C THR A 203 -0.93 11.53 3.11
N CYS A 204 -0.75 10.28 3.55
CA CYS A 204 -1.87 9.47 4.02
C CYS A 204 -2.53 10.06 5.28
N HIS A 205 -1.79 10.71 6.17
CA HIS A 205 -2.37 11.36 7.35
C HIS A 205 -3.21 12.56 6.95
N VAL A 206 -2.68 13.40 6.07
CA VAL A 206 -3.36 14.61 5.58
C VAL A 206 -4.66 14.25 4.84
N GLU A 207 -4.61 13.28 3.93
CA GLU A 207 -5.78 12.87 3.17
C GLU A 207 -6.85 12.19 4.05
N ARG A 208 -6.47 11.37 5.02
CA ARG A 208 -7.41 10.79 5.99
C ARG A 208 -8.11 11.86 6.81
N GLU A 209 -7.36 12.83 7.34
CA GLU A 209 -7.93 13.93 8.12
C GLU A 209 -8.89 14.76 7.27
N LYS A 210 -8.50 15.10 6.05
CA LYS A 210 -9.33 15.82 5.08
C LYS A 210 -10.62 15.08 4.76
N GLY A 211 -10.53 13.78 4.43
CA GLY A 211 -11.72 12.95 4.16
C GLY A 211 -12.67 12.88 5.34
N PHE A 212 -12.14 12.76 6.56
CA PHE A 212 -12.92 12.78 7.79
C PHE A 212 -13.66 14.12 7.99
N GLN A 213 -12.96 15.23 7.85
CA GLN A 213 -13.53 16.56 8.01
C GLN A 213 -14.63 16.84 6.97
N GLU A 214 -14.36 16.52 5.70
CA GLU A 214 -15.31 16.74 4.61
C GLU A 214 -16.61 15.93 4.79
N ILE A 215 -16.53 14.66 5.18
CA ILE A 215 -17.73 13.82 5.37
C ILE A 215 -18.53 14.24 6.58
N LEU A 216 -17.89 14.68 7.68
CA LEU A 216 -18.59 15.24 8.83
C LEU A 216 -19.39 16.48 8.42
N GLN A 217 -18.78 17.44 7.75
CA GLN A 217 -19.46 18.65 7.28
C GLN A 217 -20.63 18.32 6.34
N LYS A 218 -20.47 17.37 5.46
CA LYS A 218 -21.44 17.02 4.43
C LYS A 218 -22.62 16.21 4.96
N ARG A 219 -22.39 15.25 5.85
CA ARG A 219 -23.41 14.25 6.25
C ARG A 219 -23.76 14.26 7.73
N TYR A 220 -22.88 14.78 8.57
CA TYR A 220 -23.01 14.72 10.02
C TYR A 220 -22.78 16.10 10.67
N PRO A 221 -23.53 17.14 10.27
CA PRO A 221 -23.30 18.53 10.73
C PRO A 221 -23.49 18.73 12.24
N GLY A 222 -24.09 17.75 12.93
CA GLY A 222 -24.17 17.72 14.40
C GLY A 222 -22.87 17.29 15.09
N LEU A 223 -21.89 16.77 14.34
CA LEU A 223 -20.55 16.46 14.83
C LEU A 223 -19.62 17.64 14.55
N THR A 224 -18.95 18.13 15.57
CA THR A 224 -17.97 19.23 15.45
C THR A 224 -16.61 18.81 15.96
N ILE A 225 -15.58 19.20 15.20
CA ILE A 225 -14.18 18.97 15.63
C ILE A 225 -13.85 20.05 16.66
N GLU A 226 -13.51 19.60 17.86
CA GLU A 226 -13.22 20.49 19.00
C GLU A 226 -11.71 20.75 19.14
N ALA A 227 -10.90 19.73 18.89
CA ALA A 227 -9.45 19.83 19.01
C ALA A 227 -8.73 18.89 18.03
N VAL A 228 -7.54 19.30 17.60
CA VAL A 228 -6.61 18.50 16.82
C VAL A 228 -5.24 18.55 17.47
N ALA A 229 -4.59 17.40 17.66
CA ALA A 229 -3.24 17.32 18.21
C ALA A 229 -2.43 16.29 17.40
N ALA A 230 -1.13 16.56 17.20
CA ALA A 230 -0.22 15.66 16.50
C ALA A 230 0.51 14.72 17.47
N ASN A 231 0.63 13.43 17.12
CA ASN A 231 1.24 12.41 17.97
C ASN A 231 2.57 11.86 17.42
N GLN A 232 3.00 12.29 16.23
CA GLN A 232 4.25 11.87 15.58
C GLN A 232 4.40 10.34 15.44
N ASP A 233 3.30 9.61 15.34
CA ASP A 233 3.25 8.13 15.30
C ASP A 233 3.89 7.43 16.53
N ASP A 234 3.95 8.14 17.68
CA ASP A 234 4.55 7.65 18.91
C ASP A 234 3.51 7.44 20.01
N ASP A 235 3.58 6.30 20.72
CA ASP A 235 2.62 5.94 21.77
C ASP A 235 2.70 6.84 23.01
N PHE A 236 3.89 7.30 23.37
CA PHE A 236 4.07 8.16 24.55
C PHE A 236 3.52 9.56 24.27
N ILE A 237 3.87 10.11 23.11
CA ILE A 237 3.34 11.42 22.67
C ILE A 237 1.82 11.31 22.52
N SER A 238 1.33 10.24 21.89
CA SER A 238 -0.10 9.98 21.71
C SER A 238 -0.85 9.93 23.04
N PHE A 239 -0.29 9.26 24.06
CA PHE A 239 -0.84 9.24 25.41
C PHE A 239 -0.92 10.65 26.00
N ASP A 240 0.17 11.41 25.96
CA ASP A 240 0.23 12.74 26.57
C ASP A 240 -0.72 13.74 25.88
N VAL A 241 -0.71 13.81 24.55
CA VAL A 241 -1.58 14.76 23.82
C VAL A 241 -3.05 14.39 23.97
N THR A 242 -3.40 13.10 23.97
CA THR A 242 -4.78 12.64 24.18
C THR A 242 -5.25 12.96 25.59
N ARG A 243 -4.42 12.70 26.62
CA ARG A 243 -4.73 13.04 28.00
C ARG A 243 -4.95 14.55 28.20
N GLN A 244 -4.09 15.38 27.61
CA GLN A 244 -4.22 16.83 27.65
C GLN A 244 -5.49 17.30 26.94
N MET A 245 -5.79 16.75 25.76
CA MET A 245 -6.99 17.07 24.99
C MET A 245 -8.26 16.76 25.78
N LEU A 246 -8.37 15.55 26.34
CA LEU A 246 -9.54 15.14 27.13
C LEU A 246 -9.71 15.93 28.44
N ALA A 247 -8.61 16.41 29.03
CA ALA A 247 -8.66 17.27 30.21
C ALA A 247 -9.10 18.71 29.87
N ALA A 248 -8.65 19.25 28.73
CA ALA A 248 -9.00 20.58 28.26
C ALA A 248 -10.42 20.65 27.68
N HIS A 249 -10.89 19.55 27.09
CA HIS A 249 -12.16 19.43 26.37
C HIS A 249 -12.98 18.24 26.90
N PRO A 250 -13.55 18.34 28.11
CA PRO A 250 -14.31 17.25 28.73
C PRO A 250 -15.59 16.89 27.97
N GLU A 251 -16.07 17.75 27.08
CA GLU A 251 -17.21 17.54 26.20
C GLU A 251 -16.94 16.63 24.99
N ILE A 252 -15.66 16.26 24.72
CA ILE A 252 -15.32 15.33 23.63
C ILE A 252 -15.94 13.96 23.93
N THR A 253 -16.73 13.46 22.98
CA THR A 253 -17.35 12.13 23.03
C THR A 253 -16.85 11.19 21.93
N GLY A 254 -16.12 11.69 20.94
CA GLY A 254 -15.49 10.93 19.87
C GLY A 254 -14.01 11.25 19.76
N LEU A 255 -13.18 10.25 19.44
CA LEU A 255 -11.76 10.41 19.18
C LEU A 255 -11.40 9.68 17.90
N TYR A 256 -10.83 10.40 16.94
CA TYR A 256 -10.30 9.81 15.70
C TYR A 256 -8.78 9.85 15.71
N ILE A 257 -8.16 8.65 15.63
CA ILE A 257 -6.71 8.48 15.58
C ILE A 257 -6.33 8.20 14.13
N VAL A 258 -5.69 9.17 13.49
CA VAL A 258 -5.41 9.17 12.04
C VAL A 258 -4.19 8.30 11.69
N ALA A 259 -3.22 8.25 12.59
CA ALA A 259 -1.88 7.69 12.41
C ALA A 259 -1.57 6.56 13.40
N GLY A 260 -0.30 6.20 13.58
CA GLY A 260 0.15 5.33 14.66
C GLY A 260 -0.08 5.90 16.05
N GLY A 261 0.43 5.24 17.10
CA GLY A 261 0.23 5.66 18.49
C GLY A 261 -1.16 5.33 19.05
N VAL A 262 -1.86 4.37 18.44
CA VAL A 262 -3.22 3.96 18.85
C VAL A 262 -3.26 3.44 20.26
N TYR A 263 -2.27 2.64 20.65
CA TYR A 263 -2.18 2.10 21.99
C TYR A 263 -2.08 3.21 23.04
N GLY A 264 -1.21 4.20 22.81
CA GLY A 264 -1.03 5.34 23.68
C GLY A 264 -2.31 6.15 23.89
N ALA A 265 -3.01 6.48 22.79
CA ALA A 265 -4.27 7.20 22.83
C ALA A 265 -5.36 6.43 23.61
N CYS A 266 -5.53 5.14 23.35
CA CYS A 266 -6.47 4.28 24.07
C CYS A 266 -6.15 4.21 25.57
N ARG A 267 -4.86 4.12 25.94
CA ARG A 267 -4.43 4.15 27.35
C ARG A 267 -4.75 5.49 28.02
N ALA A 268 -4.67 6.60 27.31
CA ALA A 268 -5.05 7.91 27.83
C ALA A 268 -6.56 8.00 28.08
N VAL A 269 -7.39 7.45 27.19
CA VAL A 269 -8.84 7.35 27.39
C VAL A 269 -9.18 6.55 28.65
N CYS A 270 -8.51 5.41 28.88
CA CYS A 270 -8.66 4.60 30.08
C CYS A 270 -8.21 5.36 31.34
N ALA A 271 -7.05 6.02 31.29
CA ALA A 271 -6.52 6.78 32.42
C ALA A 271 -7.43 7.97 32.81
N ALA A 272 -8.18 8.50 31.85
CA ALA A 272 -9.20 9.51 32.09
C ALA A 272 -10.55 8.94 32.58
N GLY A 273 -10.70 7.61 32.66
CA GLY A 273 -11.97 6.95 33.00
C GLY A 273 -13.08 7.15 31.97
N ARG A 274 -12.70 7.35 30.69
CA ARG A 274 -13.63 7.77 29.63
C ARG A 274 -13.94 6.66 28.60
N GLN A 275 -13.50 5.42 28.83
CA GLN A 275 -13.68 4.30 27.91
C GLN A 275 -15.14 4.00 27.53
N ASP A 276 -16.09 4.30 28.41
CA ASP A 276 -17.52 4.08 28.19
C ASP A 276 -18.24 5.31 27.62
N SER A 277 -17.53 6.44 27.47
CA SER A 277 -18.13 7.73 27.07
C SER A 277 -17.46 8.39 25.87
N VAL A 278 -16.34 7.87 25.41
CA VAL A 278 -15.62 8.34 24.22
C VAL A 278 -15.51 7.20 23.21
N ALA A 279 -16.17 7.35 22.05
CA ALA A 279 -16.01 6.41 20.97
C ALA A 279 -14.68 6.66 20.24
N VAL A 280 -13.84 5.62 20.13
CA VAL A 280 -12.51 5.71 19.51
C VAL A 280 -12.48 4.96 18.19
N ILE A 281 -11.97 5.62 17.15
CA ILE A 281 -11.76 5.02 15.81
C ILE A 281 -10.31 5.21 15.43
N SER A 282 -9.70 4.18 14.83
CA SER A 282 -8.31 4.19 14.38
C SER A 282 -8.13 3.54 13.01
N HIS A 283 -6.88 3.44 12.59
CA HIS A 283 -6.43 2.66 11.43
C HIS A 283 -5.52 1.52 11.86
N ASP A 284 -5.38 0.56 10.94
CA ASP A 284 -4.53 -0.62 10.99
C ASP A 284 -4.93 -1.69 12.01
N LYS A 285 -4.42 -2.90 11.78
CA LYS A 285 -4.76 -4.09 12.56
C LYS A 285 -3.57 -4.61 13.36
N ALA A 286 -2.71 -3.70 13.82
CA ALA A 286 -1.61 -4.07 14.69
C ALA A 286 -2.09 -4.87 15.91
N GLU A 287 -1.27 -5.78 16.42
CA GLU A 287 -1.63 -6.64 17.57
C GLU A 287 -2.11 -5.82 18.77
N SER A 288 -1.42 -4.71 19.08
CA SER A 288 -1.83 -3.79 20.16
C SER A 288 -3.16 -3.10 19.87
N THR A 289 -3.44 -2.72 18.62
CA THR A 289 -4.71 -2.13 18.19
C THR A 289 -5.85 -3.15 18.33
N LEU A 290 -5.63 -4.39 17.86
CA LEU A 290 -6.62 -5.47 18.00
C LEU A 290 -6.88 -5.81 19.48
N GLN A 291 -5.85 -5.71 20.34
CA GLN A 291 -6.07 -5.90 21.79
C GLN A 291 -6.97 -4.79 22.37
N MET A 292 -6.76 -3.51 22.01
CA MET A 292 -7.64 -2.41 22.45
C MET A 292 -9.09 -2.59 21.96
N LEU A 293 -9.25 -3.19 20.77
CA LEU A 293 -10.57 -3.53 20.23
C LEU A 293 -11.22 -4.67 21.04
N LYS A 294 -10.47 -5.74 21.38
CA LYS A 294 -10.94 -6.85 22.25
C LYS A 294 -11.36 -6.36 23.64
N ASP A 295 -10.59 -5.46 24.18
CA ASP A 295 -10.85 -4.86 25.52
C ASP A 295 -12.03 -3.87 25.50
N GLY A 296 -12.56 -3.53 24.31
CA GLY A 296 -13.70 -2.62 24.15
C GLY A 296 -13.37 -1.15 24.35
N ILE A 297 -12.09 -0.77 24.33
CA ILE A 297 -11.62 0.62 24.47
C ILE A 297 -11.65 1.30 23.10
N LEU A 298 -11.25 0.58 22.07
CA LEU A 298 -11.37 0.99 20.67
C LEU A 298 -12.69 0.44 20.11
N ASN A 299 -13.48 1.28 19.43
CA ASN A 299 -14.78 0.89 18.88
C ASN A 299 -14.68 0.31 17.46
N ALA A 300 -13.77 0.86 16.66
CA ALA A 300 -13.50 0.35 15.33
C ALA A 300 -12.08 0.70 14.87
N THR A 301 -11.50 -0.16 14.04
CA THR A 301 -10.28 0.15 13.29
C THR A 301 -10.49 -0.16 11.81
N ILE A 302 -9.78 0.56 10.93
CA ILE A 302 -9.88 0.42 9.48
C ILE A 302 -8.57 -0.14 8.97
N GLY A 303 -8.57 -1.42 8.59
CA GLY A 303 -7.45 -2.09 7.96
C GLY A 303 -7.28 -1.67 6.50
N GLN A 304 -6.07 -1.83 5.95
CA GLN A 304 -5.71 -1.40 4.61
C GLN A 304 -4.88 -2.45 3.83
N GLU A 305 -4.99 -3.72 4.16
CA GLU A 305 -4.29 -4.84 3.51
C GLU A 305 -2.75 -4.62 3.43
N ALA A 306 -2.10 -4.42 4.59
CA ALA A 306 -0.66 -4.15 4.67
C ALA A 306 0.21 -5.18 3.91
N GLU A 307 -0.08 -6.48 4.09
CA GLU A 307 0.63 -7.57 3.39
C GLU A 307 0.49 -7.48 1.87
N ARG A 308 -0.68 -7.09 1.39
CA ARG A 308 -0.90 -6.89 -0.05
C ARG A 308 -0.10 -5.70 -0.57
N GLN A 309 0.02 -4.62 0.22
CA GLN A 309 0.90 -3.50 -0.12
C GLN A 309 2.37 -3.96 -0.21
N GLY A 310 2.77 -5.00 0.53
CA GLY A 310 4.08 -5.63 0.40
C GLY A 310 4.24 -6.50 -0.85
N SER A 311 3.27 -7.33 -1.14
CA SER A 311 3.36 -8.37 -2.16
C SER A 311 3.02 -7.90 -3.58
N GLU A 312 1.98 -7.10 -3.76
CA GLU A 312 1.46 -6.64 -5.06
C GLU A 312 2.49 -5.84 -5.87
N PRO A 313 3.25 -4.88 -5.29
CA PRO A 313 4.26 -4.13 -6.02
C PRO A 313 5.36 -5.01 -6.61
N LEU A 314 5.77 -6.06 -5.89
CA LEU A 314 6.77 -7.01 -6.37
C LEU A 314 6.23 -7.84 -7.54
N GLN A 315 4.95 -8.23 -7.50
CA GLN A 315 4.31 -8.94 -8.60
C GLN A 315 4.24 -8.05 -9.85
N ILE A 316 3.81 -6.79 -9.71
CA ILE A 316 3.74 -5.82 -10.83
C ILE A 316 5.12 -5.62 -11.47
N LEU A 317 6.16 -5.38 -10.65
CA LEU A 317 7.52 -5.20 -11.14
C LEU A 317 8.06 -6.47 -11.82
N TYR A 318 7.79 -7.64 -11.26
CA TYR A 318 8.18 -8.91 -11.85
C TYR A 318 7.51 -9.14 -13.20
N ASP A 319 6.22 -8.92 -13.33
CA ASP A 319 5.46 -9.10 -14.57
C ASP A 319 5.96 -8.13 -15.64
N TYR A 320 6.21 -6.88 -15.27
CA TYR A 320 6.76 -5.89 -16.19
C TYR A 320 8.18 -6.28 -16.68
N LEU A 321 9.10 -6.62 -15.79
CA LEU A 321 10.49 -6.93 -16.13
C LEU A 321 10.65 -8.27 -16.85
N SER A 322 9.82 -9.24 -16.51
CA SER A 322 9.89 -10.59 -17.12
C SER A 322 9.26 -10.67 -18.49
N SER A 323 8.13 -10.00 -18.69
CA SER A 323 7.28 -10.16 -19.88
C SER A 323 6.87 -8.85 -20.57
N GLY A 324 7.18 -7.68 -19.98
CA GLY A 324 6.71 -6.38 -20.45
C GLY A 324 5.21 -6.15 -20.19
N THR A 325 4.59 -6.94 -19.31
CA THR A 325 3.17 -6.80 -18.97
C THR A 325 2.98 -5.53 -18.13
N LEU A 326 2.20 -4.59 -18.62
CA LEU A 326 1.79 -3.40 -17.88
C LEU A 326 0.71 -3.75 -16.84
N PRO A 327 0.66 -3.06 -15.69
CA PRO A 327 -0.46 -3.19 -14.77
C PRO A 327 -1.77 -2.77 -15.46
N ALA A 328 -2.89 -3.41 -15.08
CA ALA A 328 -4.20 -3.12 -15.66
C ALA A 328 -4.68 -1.68 -15.37
N GLN A 329 -4.18 -1.10 -14.30
CA GLN A 329 -4.47 0.26 -13.84
C GLN A 329 -3.18 0.88 -13.30
N ASP A 330 -3.07 2.20 -13.39
CA ASP A 330 -1.96 2.98 -12.83
C ASP A 330 -2.10 3.23 -11.32
N VAL A 331 -3.28 2.89 -10.77
CA VAL A 331 -3.61 2.94 -9.34
C VAL A 331 -4.31 1.64 -8.92
N VAL A 332 -3.73 0.92 -7.98
CA VAL A 332 -4.28 -0.28 -7.37
C VAL A 332 -4.64 0.04 -5.93
N HIS A 333 -5.93 0.27 -5.67
CA HIS A 333 -6.39 0.47 -4.30
C HIS A 333 -6.52 -0.85 -3.55
N THR A 334 -6.00 -0.85 -2.33
CA THR A 334 -6.26 -1.91 -1.35
C THR A 334 -7.65 -1.74 -0.73
N CYS A 335 -8.24 -2.82 -0.26
CA CYS A 335 -9.54 -2.78 0.41
C CYS A 335 -9.45 -2.09 1.78
N LEU A 336 -10.48 -1.32 2.11
CA LEU A 336 -10.70 -0.80 3.45
C LEU A 336 -11.52 -1.82 4.23
N ASP A 337 -10.92 -2.44 5.23
CA ASP A 337 -11.51 -3.49 6.05
C ASP A 337 -11.89 -2.93 7.43
N ILE A 338 -13.20 -2.81 7.68
CA ILE A 338 -13.72 -2.30 8.95
C ILE A 338 -13.74 -3.44 9.96
N CYS A 339 -12.93 -3.31 11.02
CA CYS A 339 -12.88 -4.24 12.12
C CYS A 339 -13.53 -3.65 13.37
N ILE A 340 -14.42 -4.40 13.96
CA ILE A 340 -15.03 -4.17 15.27
C ILE A 340 -14.74 -5.38 16.16
N ARG A 341 -15.04 -5.29 17.44
CA ARG A 341 -14.75 -6.37 18.41
C ARG A 341 -15.25 -7.75 17.94
N GLU A 342 -16.42 -7.81 17.33
CA GLU A 342 -17.08 -9.05 16.89
C GLU A 342 -16.46 -9.62 15.59
N THR A 343 -15.61 -8.89 14.89
CA THR A 343 -14.92 -9.39 13.68
C THR A 343 -13.56 -10.03 13.98
N ILE A 344 -13.08 -9.95 15.22
CA ILE A 344 -11.80 -10.53 15.64
C ILE A 344 -12.01 -11.78 16.50
N ALA A 345 -11.28 -12.84 16.17
CA ALA A 345 -11.32 -14.13 16.88
C ALA A 345 -10.62 -14.06 18.26
#